data_6df51a9bbd02a7cfc7587eed7e79626d
#
_entry.id   6df51a9bbd02a7cfc7587eed7e79626d
#
_cell.length_a   1.000
_cell.length_b   1.000
_cell.length_c   1.000
_cell.angle_alpha   90.00
_cell.angle_beta   90.00
_cell.angle_gamma   90.00
#
_symmetry.space_group_name_H-M   'P 1'
#
loop_
_entity.id
_entity.type
_entity.pdbx_description
1 polymer ?
#
loop_
_entity_poly.entity_id
_entity_poly.type
_entity_poly.pdbx_seq_one_letter_code
_entity_poly.pdbx_strand_id
1 'polypeptide(L)'
;MNSVLLIAGYATLAAAIVLFAVVLRRRRDEPQEPEALASPPRRVLEDEGISLREFEMEDLKDRLCELMERERLYLNPNIRVSDVAARLYTNKSYLSQAIRTKLNKNFCQLVHSYRVREAMRLYSVNQNISIVDMCKKVGFNSMATFTSAFSRNTGFTPADWCRQYKRQSLNELSSKNGLRRQKNDQTT
;
A
#
# COMPACT_ATOMS: atom_id res chain seq x y z
N MET A 1 46.63 25.94 21.59
CA MET A 1 45.17 25.99 21.25
C MET A 1 44.70 24.85 20.33
N ASN A 2 45.58 23.98 19.86
CA ASN A 2 45.20 22.89 18.89
C ASN A 2 44.87 21.53 19.52
N SER A 3 45.19 21.31 20.79
CA SER A 3 44.99 19.99 21.44
C SER A 3 43.52 19.75 21.84
N VAL A 4 42.75 20.80 22.17
CA VAL A 4 41.36 20.70 22.61
C VAL A 4 40.42 20.36 21.42
N LEU A 5 40.71 20.91 20.23
CA LEU A 5 39.96 20.61 19.00
C LEU A 5 40.17 19.16 18.52
N LEU A 6 41.37 18.61 18.69
CA LEU A 6 41.68 17.22 18.36
C LEU A 6 40.93 16.24 19.29
N ILE A 7 40.87 16.53 20.59
CA ILE A 7 40.18 15.69 21.58
C ILE A 7 38.65 15.70 21.33
N ALA A 8 38.07 16.86 20.99
CA ALA A 8 36.67 16.98 20.65
C ALA A 8 36.31 16.17 19.37
N GLY A 9 37.21 16.18 18.36
CA GLY A 9 37.03 15.39 17.13
C GLY A 9 37.09 13.87 17.37
N TYR A 10 37.97 13.41 18.26
CA TYR A 10 38.02 11.99 18.63
C TYR A 10 36.80 11.52 19.44
N ALA A 11 36.27 12.38 20.30
CA ALA A 11 35.09 12.06 21.10
C ALA A 11 33.81 11.89 20.21
N THR A 12 33.64 12.74 19.19
CA THR A 12 32.52 12.64 18.26
C THR A 12 32.64 11.42 17.34
N LEU A 13 33.86 11.09 16.88
CA LEU A 13 34.08 9.90 16.05
C LEU A 13 33.84 8.61 16.85
N ALA A 14 34.31 8.55 18.11
CA ALA A 14 34.06 7.42 18.99
C ALA A 14 32.57 7.21 19.28
N ALA A 15 31.82 8.29 19.54
CA ALA A 15 30.38 8.23 19.74
C ALA A 15 29.63 7.72 18.48
N ALA A 16 30.04 8.15 17.28
CA ALA A 16 29.47 7.68 16.02
C ALA A 16 29.72 6.18 15.78
N ILE A 17 30.94 5.70 16.10
CA ILE A 17 31.31 4.28 15.98
C ILE A 17 30.49 3.43 16.97
N VAL A 18 30.29 3.89 18.20
CA VAL A 18 29.52 3.19 19.23
C VAL A 18 28.07 3.16 18.81
N LEU A 19 27.48 4.26 18.29
CA LEU A 19 26.12 4.32 17.81
C LEU A 19 25.92 3.38 16.60
N PHE A 20 26.86 3.35 15.68
CA PHE A 20 26.86 2.45 14.54
C PHE A 20 26.95 0.98 14.95
N ALA A 21 27.81 0.67 15.93
CA ALA A 21 27.93 -0.68 16.50
C ALA A 21 26.65 -1.13 17.23
N VAL A 22 25.97 -0.22 17.94
CA VAL A 22 24.67 -0.49 18.60
C VAL A 22 23.57 -0.73 17.56
N VAL A 23 23.55 0.04 16.47
CA VAL A 23 22.58 -0.15 15.37
C VAL A 23 22.84 -1.48 14.65
N LEU A 24 24.10 -1.85 14.42
CA LEU A 24 24.46 -3.15 13.84
C LEU A 24 24.14 -4.32 14.78
N ARG A 25 24.33 -4.14 16.10
CA ARG A 25 23.95 -5.15 17.10
C ARG A 25 22.45 -5.35 17.17
N ARG A 26 21.65 -4.28 17.12
CA ARG A 26 20.18 -4.38 17.05
C ARG A 26 19.66 -5.08 15.78
N ARG A 27 20.43 -5.09 14.69
CA ARG A 27 20.09 -5.86 13.48
C ARG A 27 20.47 -7.34 13.58
N ARG A 28 21.36 -7.73 14.53
CA ARG A 28 21.77 -9.11 14.77
C ARG A 28 20.89 -9.85 15.77
N ASP A 29 20.14 -9.14 16.60
CA ASP A 29 19.23 -9.73 17.59
C ASP A 29 17.82 -10.00 17.05
N GLU A 30 17.67 -10.22 15.73
CA GLU A 30 16.51 -10.98 15.25
C GLU A 30 16.72 -12.44 15.69
N PRO A 31 15.79 -13.02 16.46
CA PRO A 31 15.88 -14.41 16.85
C PRO A 31 15.92 -15.25 15.58
N GLN A 32 17.07 -15.90 15.32
CA GLN A 32 17.10 -17.05 14.41
C GLN A 32 16.12 -18.08 14.99
N GLU A 33 15.05 -18.35 14.27
CA GLU A 33 14.22 -19.52 14.54
C GLU A 33 15.14 -20.75 14.58
N PRO A 34 15.01 -21.63 15.59
CA PRO A 34 15.78 -22.86 15.63
C PRO A 34 15.52 -23.65 14.37
N GLU A 35 16.59 -24.11 13.72
CA GLU A 35 16.54 -25.07 12.63
C GLU A 35 15.64 -26.24 13.05
N ALA A 36 14.46 -26.27 12.44
CA ALA A 36 13.53 -27.38 12.63
C ALA A 36 14.17 -28.65 12.07
N LEU A 37 14.26 -29.66 12.91
CA LEU A 37 14.58 -31.06 12.61
C LEU A 37 14.23 -31.42 11.17
N ALA A 38 15.23 -31.95 10.46
CA ALA A 38 15.07 -32.54 9.15
C ALA A 38 13.92 -33.54 9.13
N SER A 39 12.82 -33.14 8.51
CA SER A 39 11.73 -34.07 8.18
C SER A 39 12.19 -34.97 7.03
N PRO A 40 11.88 -36.26 7.06
CA PRO A 40 12.29 -37.21 6.00
C PRO A 40 11.68 -36.83 4.64
N PRO A 41 12.28 -37.22 3.51
CA PRO A 41 11.85 -36.80 2.19
C PRO A 41 10.46 -37.39 1.89
N ARG A 42 9.46 -36.52 1.89
CA ARG A 42 8.09 -36.82 1.46
C ARG A 42 8.05 -36.83 -0.07
N ARG A 43 8.46 -37.94 -0.67
CA ARG A 43 8.09 -38.23 -2.05
C ARG A 43 6.64 -38.69 -2.09
N VAL A 44 5.97 -38.25 -3.15
CA VAL A 44 4.63 -38.69 -3.61
C VAL A 44 3.46 -38.04 -2.88
N LEU A 45 3.03 -36.92 -3.44
CA LEU A 45 1.69 -36.37 -3.62
C LEU A 45 1.83 -34.91 -4.09
N GLU A 46 2.69 -34.63 -5.07
CA GLU A 46 3.04 -33.26 -5.47
C GLU A 46 1.93 -32.56 -6.27
N ASP A 47 1.06 -33.28 -6.94
CA ASP A 47 0.07 -32.69 -7.83
C ASP A 47 -1.21 -32.24 -7.07
N GLU A 48 -1.72 -33.07 -6.15
CA GLU A 48 -2.88 -32.70 -5.33
C GLU A 48 -2.55 -31.66 -4.25
N GLY A 49 -1.35 -31.68 -3.69
CA GLY A 49 -0.89 -30.74 -2.66
C GLY A 49 -0.62 -29.33 -3.18
N ILE A 50 -0.19 -29.20 -4.43
CA ILE A 50 -0.02 -27.91 -5.10
C ILE A 50 -1.38 -27.29 -5.38
N SER A 51 -2.32 -28.05 -5.88
CA SER A 51 -3.69 -27.62 -6.16
C SER A 51 -4.42 -27.16 -4.89
N LEU A 52 -4.30 -27.90 -3.78
CA LEU A 52 -4.94 -27.55 -2.51
C LEU A 52 -4.36 -26.26 -1.91
N ARG A 53 -3.03 -26.12 -1.89
CA ARG A 53 -2.34 -24.91 -1.41
C ARG A 53 -2.64 -23.70 -2.29
N GLU A 54 -2.77 -23.89 -3.58
CA GLU A 54 -3.13 -22.85 -4.52
C GLU A 54 -4.56 -22.37 -4.32
N PHE A 55 -5.49 -23.30 -4.08
CA PHE A 55 -6.87 -23.01 -3.72
C PHE A 55 -6.97 -22.24 -2.39
N GLU A 56 -6.26 -22.67 -1.34
CA GLU A 56 -6.21 -21.99 -0.05
C GLU A 56 -5.68 -20.54 -0.17
N MET A 57 -4.69 -20.31 -1.01
CA MET A 57 -4.16 -18.96 -1.25
C MET A 57 -5.14 -18.10 -2.04
N GLU A 58 -5.92 -18.66 -2.94
CA GLU A 58 -6.96 -17.94 -3.67
C GLU A 58 -8.09 -17.53 -2.74
N ASP A 59 -8.60 -18.47 -1.91
CA ASP A 59 -9.59 -18.19 -0.87
C ASP A 59 -9.11 -17.09 0.09
N LEU A 60 -7.88 -17.18 0.57
CA LEU A 60 -7.29 -16.16 1.45
C LEU A 60 -7.20 -14.80 0.77
N LYS A 61 -6.87 -14.74 -0.53
CA LYS A 61 -6.87 -13.50 -1.32
C LYS A 61 -8.28 -12.90 -1.39
N ASP A 62 -9.29 -13.72 -1.66
CA ASP A 62 -10.68 -13.25 -1.79
C ASP A 62 -11.19 -12.72 -0.45
N ARG A 63 -10.96 -13.43 0.64
CA ARG A 63 -11.29 -12.98 2.00
C ARG A 63 -10.55 -11.70 2.39
N LEU A 64 -9.29 -11.55 1.98
CA LEU A 64 -8.52 -10.32 2.18
C LEU A 64 -9.15 -9.14 1.42
N CYS A 65 -9.51 -9.34 0.16
CA CYS A 65 -10.14 -8.30 -0.66
C CYS A 65 -11.49 -7.87 -0.07
N GLU A 66 -12.34 -8.83 0.31
CA GLU A 66 -13.62 -8.56 0.98
C GLU A 66 -13.43 -7.79 2.29
N LEU A 67 -12.49 -8.22 3.14
CA LEU A 67 -12.19 -7.55 4.41
C LEU A 67 -11.72 -6.10 4.18
N MET A 68 -10.85 -5.88 3.21
CA MET A 68 -10.36 -4.54 2.86
C MET A 68 -11.49 -3.64 2.35
N GLU A 69 -12.42 -4.15 1.57
CA GLU A 69 -13.54 -3.36 1.03
C GLU A 69 -14.61 -3.09 2.09
N ARG A 70 -14.97 -4.08 2.87
CA ARG A 70 -15.99 -3.97 3.91
C ARG A 70 -15.57 -3.08 5.07
N GLU A 71 -14.38 -3.32 5.63
CA GLU A 71 -13.92 -2.62 6.83
C GLU A 71 -13.04 -1.41 6.53
N ARG A 72 -12.63 -1.23 5.29
CA ARG A 72 -11.80 -0.10 4.84
C ARG A 72 -10.54 0.10 5.69
N LEU A 73 -9.94 -1.01 6.13
CA LEU A 73 -8.79 -1.02 7.03
C LEU A 73 -7.60 -0.19 6.50
N TYR A 74 -7.50 -0.05 5.18
CA TYR A 74 -6.48 0.75 4.52
C TYR A 74 -6.53 2.24 4.89
N LEU A 75 -7.63 2.75 5.43
CA LEU A 75 -7.73 4.14 5.90
C LEU A 75 -6.96 4.39 7.20
N ASN A 76 -6.67 3.33 7.98
CA ASN A 76 -5.81 3.45 9.15
C ASN A 76 -4.36 3.70 8.70
N PRO A 77 -3.75 4.86 9.05
CA PRO A 77 -2.39 5.18 8.61
C PRO A 77 -1.33 4.20 9.16
N ASN A 78 -1.61 3.55 10.28
CA ASN A 78 -0.69 2.64 10.98
C ASN A 78 -1.02 1.15 10.78
N ILE A 79 -1.81 0.80 9.75
CA ILE A 79 -2.17 -0.59 9.47
C ILE A 79 -0.95 -1.47 9.23
N ARG A 80 -0.92 -2.64 9.84
CA ARG A 80 0.14 -3.64 9.71
C ARG A 80 -0.42 -4.94 9.14
N VAL A 81 0.44 -5.67 8.44
CA VAL A 81 0.09 -7.00 7.91
C VAL A 81 -0.32 -7.97 9.03
N SER A 82 0.28 -7.86 10.23
CA SER A 82 -0.10 -8.65 11.41
C SER A 82 -1.55 -8.45 11.83
N ASP A 83 -2.04 -7.20 11.76
CA ASP A 83 -3.39 -6.84 12.19
C ASP A 83 -4.43 -7.44 11.25
N VAL A 84 -4.12 -7.42 9.96
CA VAL A 84 -4.96 -8.02 8.91
C VAL A 84 -4.91 -9.55 8.98
N ALA A 85 -3.71 -10.13 9.19
CA ALA A 85 -3.54 -11.57 9.34
C ALA A 85 -4.34 -12.13 10.52
N ALA A 86 -4.32 -11.44 11.67
CA ALA A 86 -5.11 -11.83 12.84
C ALA A 86 -6.62 -11.85 12.54
N ARG A 87 -7.14 -10.86 11.80
CA ARG A 87 -8.57 -10.81 11.40
C ARG A 87 -8.95 -11.90 10.41
N LEU A 88 -8.00 -12.36 9.61
CA LEU A 88 -8.20 -13.46 8.65
C LEU A 88 -7.89 -14.83 9.25
N TYR A 89 -7.58 -14.90 10.57
CA TYR A 89 -7.20 -16.14 11.26
C TYR A 89 -6.02 -16.86 10.59
N THR A 90 -5.01 -16.09 10.17
CA THR A 90 -3.81 -16.59 9.53
C THR A 90 -2.55 -15.92 10.10
N ASN A 91 -1.37 -16.33 9.66
CA ASN A 91 -0.12 -15.69 10.05
C ASN A 91 0.37 -14.68 8.99
N LYS A 92 1.21 -13.72 9.42
CA LYS A 92 1.73 -12.66 8.56
C LYS A 92 2.53 -13.18 7.36
N SER A 93 3.26 -14.29 7.53
CA SER A 93 4.11 -14.86 6.48
C SER A 93 3.27 -15.47 5.38
N TYR A 94 2.27 -16.25 5.74
CA TYR A 94 1.35 -16.88 4.79
C TYR A 94 0.52 -15.82 4.04
N LEU A 95 -0.01 -14.82 4.76
CA LEU A 95 -0.72 -13.70 4.14
C LEU A 95 0.18 -12.92 3.17
N SER A 96 1.43 -12.62 3.57
CA SER A 96 2.38 -11.92 2.70
C SER A 96 2.72 -12.73 1.45
N GLN A 97 2.83 -14.06 1.59
CA GLN A 97 3.05 -14.97 0.47
C GLN A 97 1.85 -14.97 -0.48
N ALA A 98 0.62 -15.10 0.03
CA ALA A 98 -0.60 -15.07 -0.77
C ALA A 98 -0.73 -13.75 -1.55
N ILE A 99 -0.49 -12.61 -0.91
CA ILE A 99 -0.49 -11.28 -1.56
C ILE A 99 0.54 -11.22 -2.69
N ARG A 100 1.74 -11.73 -2.46
CA ARG A 100 2.81 -11.73 -3.47
C ARG A 100 2.49 -12.64 -4.64
N THR A 101 2.02 -13.84 -4.36
CA THR A 101 1.74 -14.87 -5.38
C THR A 101 0.51 -14.53 -6.20
N LYS A 102 -0.59 -14.11 -5.56
CA LYS A 102 -1.88 -13.91 -6.23
C LYS A 102 -2.11 -12.50 -6.74
N LEU A 103 -1.50 -11.48 -6.11
CA LEU A 103 -1.70 -10.08 -6.48
C LEU A 103 -0.44 -9.42 -7.06
N ASN A 104 0.70 -10.13 -7.10
CA ASN A 104 2.00 -9.60 -7.53
C ASN A 104 2.36 -8.26 -6.84
N LYS A 105 2.03 -8.15 -5.56
CA LYS A 105 2.27 -6.96 -4.72
C LYS A 105 2.79 -7.38 -3.37
N ASN A 106 3.50 -6.47 -2.68
CA ASN A 106 3.66 -6.59 -1.25
C ASN A 106 2.48 -5.91 -0.51
N PHE A 107 2.36 -6.14 0.80
CA PHE A 107 1.27 -5.59 1.62
C PHE A 107 1.18 -4.06 1.54
N CYS A 108 2.32 -3.37 1.58
CA CYS A 108 2.35 -1.91 1.48
C CYS A 108 1.81 -1.41 0.11
N GLN A 109 2.23 -2.06 -0.97
CA GLN A 109 1.73 -1.75 -2.32
C GLN A 109 0.23 -2.02 -2.45
N LEU A 110 -0.26 -3.10 -1.84
CA LEU A 110 -1.68 -3.42 -1.80
C LEU A 110 -2.47 -2.32 -1.08
N VAL A 111 -2.06 -1.95 0.15
CA VAL A 111 -2.68 -0.86 0.92
C VAL A 111 -2.66 0.46 0.14
N HIS A 112 -1.52 0.79 -0.49
CA HIS A 112 -1.40 2.00 -1.31
C HIS A 112 -2.36 1.99 -2.51
N SER A 113 -2.58 0.83 -3.15
CA SER A 113 -3.53 0.76 -4.28
C SER A 113 -4.97 0.99 -3.83
N TYR A 114 -5.39 0.48 -2.67
CA TYR A 114 -6.69 0.76 -2.08
C TYR A 114 -6.85 2.24 -1.71
N ARG A 115 -5.85 2.85 -1.08
CA ARG A 115 -5.85 4.27 -0.71
C ARG A 115 -5.94 5.18 -1.93
N VAL A 116 -5.21 4.88 -3.00
CA VAL A 116 -5.26 5.65 -4.26
C VAL A 116 -6.66 5.54 -4.89
N ARG A 117 -7.24 4.34 -4.95
CA ARG A 117 -8.61 4.13 -5.44
C ARG A 117 -9.62 4.96 -4.64
N GLU A 118 -9.48 4.98 -3.33
CA GLU A 118 -10.32 5.79 -2.45
C GLU A 118 -10.12 7.29 -2.65
N ALA A 119 -8.88 7.75 -2.87
CA ALA A 119 -8.60 9.15 -3.19
C ALA A 119 -9.32 9.57 -4.48
N MET A 120 -9.27 8.75 -5.50
CA MET A 120 -9.98 8.98 -6.76
C MET A 120 -11.50 9.04 -6.54
N ARG A 121 -12.05 8.12 -5.72
CA ARG A 121 -13.47 8.13 -5.35
C ARG A 121 -13.86 9.40 -4.58
N LEU A 122 -13.05 9.84 -3.62
CA LEU A 122 -13.31 11.08 -2.87
C LEU A 122 -13.36 12.30 -3.80
N TYR A 123 -12.45 12.36 -4.76
CA TYR A 123 -12.43 13.45 -5.74
C TYR A 123 -13.62 13.41 -6.69
N SER A 124 -14.06 12.22 -7.11
CA SER A 124 -15.24 12.08 -7.99
C SER A 124 -16.54 12.56 -7.32
N VAL A 125 -16.64 12.42 -6.00
CA VAL A 125 -17.78 12.92 -5.21
C VAL A 125 -17.65 14.42 -4.90
N ASN A 126 -16.45 14.90 -4.62
CA ASN A 126 -16.19 16.29 -4.29
C ASN A 126 -14.93 16.82 -4.99
N GLN A 127 -15.10 17.45 -6.14
CA GLN A 127 -13.99 18.00 -6.94
C GLN A 127 -13.31 19.25 -6.31
N ASN A 128 -13.84 19.75 -5.21
CA ASN A 128 -13.27 20.88 -4.46
C ASN A 128 -12.35 20.43 -3.33
N ILE A 129 -12.22 19.13 -3.08
CA ILE A 129 -11.30 18.59 -2.06
C ILE A 129 -9.86 18.92 -2.43
N SER A 130 -9.07 19.40 -1.46
CA SER A 130 -7.65 19.64 -1.69
C SER A 130 -6.86 18.32 -1.75
N ILE A 131 -5.74 18.33 -2.49
CA ILE A 131 -4.84 17.16 -2.58
C ILE A 131 -4.28 16.79 -1.19
N VAL A 132 -4.04 17.79 -0.34
CA VAL A 132 -3.56 17.60 1.04
C VAL A 132 -4.63 16.90 1.89
N ASP A 133 -5.88 17.33 1.80
CA ASP A 133 -6.98 16.70 2.53
C ASP A 133 -7.25 15.29 2.02
N MET A 134 -7.17 15.09 0.71
CA MET A 134 -7.26 13.76 0.10
C MET A 134 -6.22 12.81 0.68
N CYS A 135 -4.94 13.24 0.68
CA CYS A 135 -3.82 12.49 1.24
C CYS A 135 -4.10 12.04 2.69
N LYS A 136 -4.53 12.98 3.55
CA LYS A 136 -4.83 12.71 4.97
C LYS A 136 -6.03 11.78 5.13
N LYS A 137 -7.13 12.02 4.41
CA LYS A 137 -8.37 11.24 4.52
C LYS A 137 -8.21 9.79 4.11
N VAL A 138 -7.31 9.49 3.19
CA VAL A 138 -7.06 8.11 2.74
C VAL A 138 -5.95 7.40 3.54
N GLY A 139 -5.41 8.03 4.59
CA GLY A 139 -4.50 7.41 5.54
C GLY A 139 -3.02 7.48 5.17
N PHE A 140 -2.61 8.39 4.27
CA PHE A 140 -1.18 8.63 4.06
C PHE A 140 -0.63 9.63 5.09
N ASN A 141 0.51 9.30 5.67
CA ASN A 141 1.24 10.17 6.62
C ASN A 141 2.13 11.23 5.93
N SER A 142 2.35 11.11 4.62
CA SER A 142 3.28 11.95 3.87
C SER A 142 2.78 12.21 2.46
N MET A 143 2.83 13.46 2.04
CA MET A 143 2.51 13.87 0.65
C MET A 143 3.44 13.23 -0.38
N ALA A 144 4.72 13.07 -0.05
CA ALA A 144 5.67 12.43 -0.95
C ALA A 144 5.30 10.97 -1.22
N THR A 145 4.95 10.21 -0.15
CA THR A 145 4.49 8.83 -0.28
C THR A 145 3.17 8.74 -1.05
N PHE A 146 2.22 9.65 -0.78
CA PHE A 146 0.95 9.72 -1.50
C PHE A 146 1.18 9.97 -3.00
N THR A 147 1.94 10.99 -3.36
CA THR A 147 2.22 11.35 -4.76
C THR A 147 2.91 10.19 -5.49
N SER A 148 3.93 9.58 -4.87
CA SER A 148 4.64 8.44 -5.45
C SER A 148 3.72 7.23 -5.64
N ALA A 149 2.89 6.90 -4.64
CA ALA A 149 1.92 5.81 -4.73
C ALA A 149 0.86 6.08 -5.79
N PHE A 150 0.35 7.32 -5.86
CA PHE A 150 -0.65 7.74 -6.84
C PHE A 150 -0.10 7.62 -8.27
N SER A 151 1.09 8.18 -8.51
CA SER A 151 1.71 8.11 -9.84
C SER A 151 2.03 6.67 -10.27
N ARG A 152 2.47 5.81 -9.34
CA ARG A 152 2.73 4.40 -9.63
C ARG A 152 1.47 3.62 -9.99
N ASN A 153 0.32 3.97 -9.40
CA ASN A 153 -0.94 3.26 -9.63
C ASN A 153 -1.73 3.80 -10.82
N THR A 154 -1.57 5.09 -11.17
CA THR A 154 -2.40 5.76 -12.19
C THR A 154 -1.64 6.23 -13.42
N GLY A 155 -0.30 6.32 -13.33
CA GLY A 155 0.56 6.94 -14.35
C GLY A 155 0.60 8.47 -14.28
N PHE A 156 -0.19 9.12 -13.41
CA PHE A 156 -0.30 10.58 -13.30
C PHE A 156 0.00 11.07 -11.90
N THR A 157 0.46 12.31 -11.79
CA THR A 157 0.47 12.96 -10.46
C THR A 157 -0.97 13.21 -9.98
N PRO A 158 -1.23 13.30 -8.65
CA PRO A 158 -2.55 13.64 -8.15
C PRO A 158 -3.14 14.92 -8.76
N ALA A 159 -2.31 15.94 -8.97
CA ALA A 159 -2.73 17.22 -9.56
C ALA A 159 -3.12 17.09 -11.03
N ASP A 160 -2.34 16.34 -11.80
CA ASP A 160 -2.61 16.14 -13.22
C ASP A 160 -3.87 15.31 -13.42
N TRP A 161 -4.02 14.26 -12.61
CA TRP A 161 -5.21 13.41 -12.65
C TRP A 161 -6.47 14.21 -12.31
N CYS A 162 -6.46 15.03 -11.25
CA CYS A 162 -7.57 15.88 -10.87
C CYS A 162 -7.94 16.87 -11.99
N ARG A 163 -6.92 17.46 -12.65
CA ARG A 163 -7.13 18.35 -13.79
C ARG A 163 -7.80 17.66 -14.98
N GLN A 164 -7.34 16.46 -15.31
CA GLN A 164 -7.92 15.66 -16.40
C GLN A 164 -9.36 15.25 -16.08
N TYR A 165 -9.61 14.75 -14.87
CA TYR A 165 -10.94 14.35 -14.41
C TYR A 165 -11.94 15.50 -14.50
N LYS A 166 -11.57 16.69 -14.01
CA LYS A 166 -12.41 17.89 -14.08
C LYS A 166 -12.73 18.29 -15.53
N ARG A 167 -11.75 18.23 -16.42
CA ARG A 167 -11.94 18.52 -17.83
C ARG A 167 -12.91 17.54 -18.50
N GLN A 168 -12.75 16.27 -18.24
CA GLN A 168 -13.65 15.22 -18.75
C GLN A 168 -15.09 15.41 -18.26
N SER A 169 -15.28 15.66 -16.98
CA SER A 169 -16.59 15.91 -16.39
C SER A 169 -17.31 17.10 -17.03
N LEU A 170 -16.57 18.19 -17.32
CA LEU A 170 -17.14 19.37 -18.00
C LEU A 170 -17.54 19.07 -19.45
N ASN A 171 -16.74 18.31 -20.17
CA ASN A 171 -17.06 17.91 -21.55
C ASN A 171 -18.29 17.01 -21.62
N GLU A 172 -18.43 16.06 -20.69
CA GLU A 172 -19.60 15.20 -20.60
C GLU A 172 -20.90 15.98 -20.32
N LEU A 173 -20.83 16.96 -19.41
CA LEU A 173 -21.96 17.84 -19.11
C LEU A 173 -22.36 18.69 -20.33
N SER A 174 -21.39 19.21 -21.06
CA SER A 174 -21.62 20.01 -22.28
C SER A 174 -22.28 19.17 -23.37
N SER A 175 -21.82 17.93 -23.58
CA SER A 175 -22.40 16.99 -24.56
C SER A 175 -23.82 16.62 -24.21
N LYS A 176 -24.12 16.32 -22.93
CA LYS A 176 -25.47 16.00 -22.46
C LYS A 176 -26.44 17.17 -22.64
N ASN A 177 -25.98 18.40 -22.39
CA ASN A 177 -26.79 19.60 -22.55
C ASN A 177 -27.06 19.91 -24.04
N GLY A 178 -26.10 19.64 -24.94
CA GLY A 178 -26.28 19.77 -26.38
C GLY A 178 -27.39 18.84 -26.92
N LEU A 179 -27.34 17.55 -26.50
CA LEU A 179 -28.35 16.55 -26.89
C LEU A 179 -29.74 16.89 -26.34
N ARG A 180 -29.83 17.48 -25.15
CA ARG A 180 -31.11 17.91 -24.57
C ARG A 180 -31.75 19.07 -25.33
N ARG A 181 -30.96 20.04 -25.83
CA ARG A 181 -31.43 21.14 -26.65
C ARG A 181 -31.98 20.65 -27.98
N GLN A 182 -31.24 19.76 -28.68
CA GLN A 182 -31.69 19.21 -29.96
C GLN A 182 -33.00 18.42 -29.85
N LYS A 183 -33.25 17.72 -28.73
CA LYS A 183 -34.46 16.95 -28.52
C LYS A 183 -35.70 17.85 -28.27
N ASN A 184 -35.53 19.01 -27.64
CA ASN A 184 -36.59 19.97 -27.42
C ASN A 184 -36.97 20.73 -28.70
N ASP A 185 -36.00 21.01 -29.59
CA ASP A 185 -36.24 21.71 -30.84
C ASP A 185 -36.96 20.84 -31.90
N GLN A 186 -36.96 19.49 -31.72
CA GLN A 186 -37.67 18.55 -32.61
C GLN A 186 -39.11 18.24 -32.15
N THR A 187 -39.52 18.75 -30.99
CA THR A 187 -40.82 18.45 -30.39
C THR A 187 -41.79 19.64 -30.46
N THR A 188 -41.36 20.77 -31.04
CA THR A 188 -42.11 21.98 -31.29
C THR A 188 -42.44 22.08 -32.76
#